data_1589f521b6b394295c6e0e14a301986e
#
_entry.id   1589f521b6b394295c6e0e14a301986e
#
_cell.length_a   1.000
_cell.length_b   1.000
_cell.length_c   1.000
_cell.angle_alpha   90.00
_cell.angle_beta   90.00
_cell.angle_gamma   90.00
#
_symmetry.space_group_name_H-M   'P 1'
#
loop_
_entity.id
_entity.type
_entity.pdbx_description
1 polymer ?
#
loop_
_entity_poly.entity_id
_entity_poly.type
_entity_poly.pdbx_seq_one_letter_code
_entity_poly.pdbx_strand_id
1 'polypeptide(L)'
;MDVKGVLGRISFDGEWITITKTPHGPKPAPVRIRAADVTGSRFKPGNRLFHGYVQFLMPDSQPAPEKPTGSWGGGRPPYEDPYSLSIPRRSNEAAERLIAAVEQARG
;
A
#
# COMPACT_ATOMS: atom_id res chain seq x y z
N MET A 1 -6.21 3.02 -13.17
CA MET A 1 -6.77 3.34 -11.83
C MET A 1 -5.65 3.82 -10.93
N ASP A 2 -5.79 4.99 -10.39
CA ASP A 2 -4.73 5.63 -9.61
C ASP A 2 -5.21 6.03 -8.23
N VAL A 3 -4.31 5.92 -7.25
CA VAL A 3 -4.56 6.39 -5.89
C VAL A 3 -3.41 7.31 -5.50
N LYS A 4 -3.73 8.54 -5.13
CA LYS A 4 -2.72 9.48 -4.63
C LYS A 4 -2.45 9.22 -3.15
N GLY A 5 -1.19 9.04 -2.83
CA GLY A 5 -0.76 8.87 -1.45
C GLY A 5 -0.16 10.14 -0.88
N VAL A 6 0.31 10.05 0.34
CA VAL A 6 0.93 11.17 1.05
C VAL A 6 2.23 11.58 0.38
N LEU A 7 3.08 10.67 0.05
CA LEU A 7 4.31 10.93 -0.68
C LEU A 7 4.47 9.86 -1.75
N GLY A 8 3.51 9.80 -2.66
CA GLY A 8 3.58 8.81 -3.71
C GLY A 8 2.24 8.53 -4.36
N ARG A 9 2.22 7.48 -5.14
CA ARG A 9 1.05 7.09 -5.92
C ARG A 9 1.05 5.59 -6.16
N ILE A 10 -0.13 5.00 -6.20
CA ILE A 10 -0.32 3.62 -6.64
C ILE A 10 -1.15 3.65 -7.91
N SER A 11 -0.70 2.96 -8.93
CA SER A 11 -1.49 2.77 -10.17
C SER A 11 -1.70 1.29 -10.42
N PHE A 12 -2.83 0.95 -11.02
CA PHE A 12 -3.16 -0.43 -11.40
C PHE A 12 -3.77 -0.42 -12.79
N ASP A 13 -3.19 -1.20 -13.70
CA ASP A 13 -3.64 -1.26 -15.10
C ASP A 13 -4.50 -2.50 -15.41
N GLY A 14 -4.82 -3.32 -14.42
CA GLY A 14 -5.53 -4.58 -14.59
C GLY A 14 -4.65 -5.81 -14.42
N GLU A 15 -3.36 -5.66 -14.50
CA GLU A 15 -2.38 -6.73 -14.32
C GLU A 15 -1.25 -6.30 -13.40
N TRP A 16 -0.71 -5.11 -13.59
CA TRP A 16 0.44 -4.60 -12.85
C TRP A 16 0.05 -3.48 -11.90
N ILE A 17 0.58 -3.59 -10.69
CA ILE A 17 0.47 -2.54 -9.67
C ILE A 17 1.81 -1.82 -9.66
N THR A 18 1.78 -0.50 -9.80
CA THR A 18 2.99 0.33 -9.74
C THR A 18 2.90 1.26 -8.53
N ILE A 19 3.87 1.18 -7.65
CA ILE A 19 3.96 2.05 -6.48
C ILE A 19 5.15 2.99 -6.67
N THR A 20 4.86 4.27 -6.79
CA THR A 20 5.87 5.31 -6.96
C THR A 20 5.91 6.15 -5.70
N LYS A 21 7.08 6.24 -5.08
CA LYS A 21 7.26 7.08 -3.89
C LYS A 21 8.08 8.31 -4.25
N THR A 22 7.67 9.46 -3.69
CA THR A 22 8.33 10.74 -3.95
C THR A 22 8.74 11.39 -2.63
N PRO A 23 9.70 10.80 -1.91
CA PRO A 23 10.16 11.37 -0.65
C PRO A 23 10.94 12.67 -0.89
N HIS A 24 11.22 13.39 0.19
CA HIS A 24 11.99 14.63 0.12
C HIS A 24 13.47 14.40 -0.20
N GLY A 25 13.94 13.20 -0.05
CA GLY A 25 15.33 12.83 -0.38
C GLY A 25 15.42 12.14 -1.74
N PRO A 26 16.44 11.31 -1.95
CA PRO A 26 16.58 10.56 -3.20
C PRO A 26 15.35 9.71 -3.46
N LYS A 27 14.87 9.72 -4.71
CA LYS A 27 13.69 8.96 -5.10
C LYS A 27 14.06 7.49 -5.34
N PRO A 28 13.36 6.56 -4.68
CA PRO A 28 13.55 5.15 -5.00
C PRO A 28 12.96 4.83 -6.36
N ALA A 29 13.40 3.74 -6.96
CA ALA A 29 12.80 3.26 -8.19
C ALA A 29 11.35 2.84 -7.95
N PRO A 30 10.46 3.01 -8.92
CA PRO A 30 9.09 2.52 -8.78
C PRO A 30 9.07 1.01 -8.55
N VAL A 31 8.17 0.56 -7.70
CA VAL A 31 7.97 -0.86 -7.43
C VAL A 31 6.83 -1.34 -8.31
N ARG A 32 7.08 -2.38 -9.11
CA ARG A 32 6.06 -2.99 -9.95
C ARG A 32 5.82 -4.43 -9.51
N ILE A 33 4.57 -4.76 -9.26
CA ILE A 33 4.19 -6.11 -8.84
C ILE A 33 2.98 -6.57 -9.66
N ARG A 34 2.91 -7.86 -9.93
CA ARG A 34 1.75 -8.43 -10.58
C ARG A 34 0.66 -8.69 -9.57
N ALA A 35 -0.57 -8.34 -9.92
CA ALA A 35 -1.71 -8.63 -9.05
C ALA A 35 -1.80 -10.13 -8.74
N ALA A 36 -1.47 -10.98 -9.71
CA ALA A 36 -1.48 -12.43 -9.51
C ALA A 36 -0.49 -12.92 -8.45
N ASP A 37 0.57 -12.15 -8.19
CA ASP A 37 1.58 -12.51 -7.19
C ASP A 37 1.24 -12.00 -5.78
N VAL A 38 0.24 -11.13 -5.65
CA VAL A 38 -0.18 -10.59 -4.36
C VAL A 38 -0.90 -11.68 -3.57
N THR A 39 -0.46 -11.93 -2.35
CA THR A 39 -1.09 -12.93 -1.48
C THR A 39 -2.20 -12.36 -0.61
N GLY A 40 -2.26 -11.06 -0.48
CA GLY A 40 -3.30 -10.37 0.27
C GLY A 40 -3.07 -8.88 0.26
N SER A 41 -3.99 -8.16 0.85
CA SER A 41 -3.87 -6.71 0.96
C SER A 41 -4.38 -6.26 2.32
N ARG A 42 -3.85 -5.14 2.78
CA ARG A 42 -4.30 -4.47 4.00
C ARG A 42 -4.67 -3.04 3.64
N PHE A 43 -5.74 -2.59 4.22
CA PHE A 43 -6.20 -1.22 4.01
C PHE A 43 -6.65 -0.64 5.34
N LYS A 44 -6.09 0.51 5.66
CA LYS A 44 -6.54 1.29 6.80
C LYS A 44 -6.98 2.65 6.26
N PRO A 45 -8.24 3.03 6.42
CA PRO A 45 -8.69 4.34 5.94
C PRO A 45 -8.06 5.47 6.74
N GLY A 46 -7.76 6.56 6.06
CA GLY A 46 -7.33 7.77 6.72
C GLY A 46 -8.50 8.50 7.36
N ASN A 47 -8.24 9.32 8.36
CA ASN A 47 -9.25 10.14 9.00
C ASN A 47 -8.72 11.56 9.17
N ARG A 48 -9.46 12.40 9.91
CA ARG A 48 -9.08 13.81 10.09
C ARG A 48 -7.77 13.99 10.83
N LEU A 49 -7.42 13.05 11.68
CA LEU A 49 -6.24 13.15 12.54
C LEU A 49 -5.06 12.35 12.02
N PHE A 50 -5.31 11.24 11.34
CA PHE A 50 -4.25 10.33 10.93
C PHE A 50 -4.43 9.88 9.48
N HIS A 51 -3.32 9.72 8.79
CA HIS A 51 -3.31 9.09 7.47
C HIS A 51 -3.56 7.60 7.62
N GLY A 52 -4.17 7.00 6.58
CA GLY A 52 -4.29 5.57 6.48
C GLY A 52 -3.17 5.00 5.63
N TYR A 53 -3.34 3.76 5.18
CA TYR A 53 -2.37 3.13 4.29
C TYR A 53 -3.01 2.03 3.46
N VAL A 54 -2.34 1.72 2.36
CA VAL A 54 -2.60 0.54 1.53
C VAL A 54 -1.32 -0.27 1.52
N GLN A 55 -1.43 -1.57 1.73
CA GLN A 55 -0.28 -2.47 1.74
C GLN A 55 -0.63 -3.74 0.98
N PHE A 56 0.26 -4.18 0.10
CA PHE A 56 0.13 -5.44 -0.60
C PHE A 56 1.07 -6.46 0.01
N LEU A 57 0.56 -7.66 0.26
CA LEU A 57 1.34 -8.75 0.85
C LEU A 57 1.85 -9.63 -0.26
N MET A 58 3.15 -9.86 -0.26
CA MET A 58 3.83 -10.68 -1.26
C MET A 58 4.32 -11.98 -0.60
N PRO A 59 4.55 -13.05 -1.38
CA PRO A 59 4.95 -14.33 -0.80
C PRO A 59 6.22 -14.25 0.05
N ASP A 60 7.16 -13.39 -0.31
CA ASP A 60 8.43 -13.22 0.39
C ASP A 60 8.44 -12.05 1.35
N SER A 61 7.33 -11.33 1.47
CA SER A 61 7.26 -10.22 2.43
C SER A 61 6.80 -10.73 3.78
N GLN A 62 7.31 -10.11 4.83
CA GLN A 62 6.86 -10.42 6.18
C GLN A 62 5.80 -9.40 6.57
N PRO A 63 4.56 -9.84 6.76
CA PRO A 63 3.54 -8.91 7.23
C PRO A 63 3.87 -8.45 8.64
N ALA A 64 3.43 -7.26 8.98
CA ALA A 64 3.55 -6.78 10.35
C ALA A 64 2.84 -7.75 11.27
N PRO A 65 3.40 -8.06 12.46
CA PRO A 65 2.72 -8.96 13.39
C PRO A 65 1.36 -8.40 13.78
N GLU A 66 0.41 -9.29 13.94
CA GLU A 66 -0.95 -8.92 14.30
C GLU A 66 -1.04 -8.27 15.67
N LYS A 67 -0.11 -8.64 16.55
CA LYS A 67 -0.06 -8.07 17.89
C LYS A 67 1.18 -7.22 18.02
N PRO A 68 1.04 -5.90 17.95
CA PRO A 68 2.16 -5.04 18.24
C PRO A 68 2.54 -5.20 19.70
N THR A 69 3.82 -5.49 19.92
CA THR A 69 4.37 -5.46 21.27
C THR A 69 4.78 -4.04 21.55
N GLY A 70 3.95 -3.35 22.29
CA GLY A 70 4.14 -1.93 22.48
C GLY A 70 3.56 -1.15 21.30
N SER A 71 3.82 0.14 21.24
CA SER A 71 3.23 1.03 20.25
C SER A 71 3.74 0.78 18.83
N TRP A 72 4.86 0.11 18.68
CA TRP A 72 5.51 -0.11 17.41
C TRP A 72 5.94 -1.56 17.27
N GLY A 73 5.05 -2.48 17.59
CA GLY A 73 5.37 -3.88 17.52
C GLY A 73 5.94 -4.24 16.16
N GLY A 74 6.80 -5.22 16.13
CA GLY A 74 7.61 -5.61 14.99
C GLY A 74 6.92 -5.53 13.64
N GLY A 75 7.69 -5.53 12.60
CA GLY A 75 7.23 -5.32 11.25
C GLY A 75 7.56 -3.91 10.79
N ARG A 76 7.64 -3.73 9.49
CA ARG A 76 7.97 -2.42 8.92
C ARG A 76 6.77 -1.50 8.98
N PRO A 77 6.96 -0.26 9.41
CA PRO A 77 5.89 0.73 9.26
C PRO A 77 5.57 0.92 7.76
N PRO A 78 4.33 1.29 7.42
CA PRO A 78 3.93 1.42 6.01
C PRO A 78 4.83 2.32 5.17
N TYR A 79 5.43 3.34 5.76
CA TYR A 79 6.29 4.25 5.00
C TYR A 79 7.65 3.62 4.62
N GLU A 80 8.07 2.55 5.30
CA GLU A 80 9.31 1.84 4.99
C GLU A 80 9.09 0.64 4.08
N ASP A 81 7.86 0.13 4.02
CA ASP A 81 7.55 -1.04 3.22
C ASP A 81 7.46 -0.63 1.74
N PRO A 82 8.26 -1.23 0.84
CA PRO A 82 8.19 -0.89 -0.58
C PRO A 82 6.83 -1.23 -1.21
N TYR A 83 6.05 -2.13 -0.59
CA TYR A 83 4.75 -2.56 -1.11
C TYR A 83 3.59 -1.85 -0.45
N SER A 84 3.84 -0.74 0.21
CA SER A 84 2.78 0.01 0.87
C SER A 84 2.91 1.50 0.61
N LEU A 85 1.81 2.20 0.83
CA LEU A 85 1.78 3.65 0.66
C LEU A 85 0.80 4.24 1.67
N SER A 86 1.23 5.28 2.37
CA SER A 86 0.33 6.05 3.23
C SER A 86 -0.60 6.89 2.37
N ILE A 87 -1.86 6.97 2.76
CA ILE A 87 -2.87 7.72 2.01
C ILE A 87 -3.58 8.72 2.89
N PRO A 88 -3.95 9.89 2.34
CA PRO A 88 -4.79 10.83 3.06
C PRO A 88 -6.25 10.38 3.02
N ARG A 89 -7.06 10.93 3.91
CA ARG A 89 -8.49 10.63 3.98
C ARG A 89 -9.20 10.76 2.63
N ARG A 90 -8.86 11.76 1.85
CA ARG A 90 -9.50 12.01 0.54
C ARG A 90 -9.28 10.90 -0.47
N SER A 91 -8.30 10.02 -0.23
CA SER A 91 -8.00 8.90 -1.13
C SER A 91 -8.61 7.58 -0.68
N ASN A 92 -9.37 7.55 0.42
CA ASN A 92 -9.96 6.32 0.95
C ASN A 92 -10.80 5.58 -0.09
N GLU A 93 -11.68 6.30 -0.76
CA GLU A 93 -12.59 5.69 -1.73
C GLU A 93 -11.84 5.11 -2.92
N ALA A 94 -10.89 5.87 -3.45
CA ALA A 94 -10.06 5.40 -4.56
C ALA A 94 -9.24 4.18 -4.16
N ALA A 95 -8.72 4.15 -2.92
CA ALA A 95 -7.97 3.03 -2.40
C ALA A 95 -8.82 1.78 -2.29
N GLU A 96 -10.05 1.90 -1.80
CA GLU A 96 -10.97 0.77 -1.71
C GLU A 96 -11.26 0.19 -3.09
N ARG A 97 -11.49 1.03 -4.07
CA ARG A 97 -11.75 0.59 -5.44
C ARG A 97 -10.55 -0.12 -6.06
N LEU A 98 -9.37 0.41 -5.82
CA LEU A 98 -8.15 -0.20 -6.34
C LEU A 98 -7.92 -1.57 -5.71
N ILE A 99 -8.08 -1.68 -4.40
CA ILE A 99 -7.93 -2.95 -3.70
C ILE A 99 -8.94 -3.99 -4.21
N ALA A 100 -10.20 -3.58 -4.40
CA ALA A 100 -11.21 -4.48 -4.93
C ALA A 100 -10.84 -4.97 -6.34
N ALA A 101 -10.31 -4.07 -7.17
CA ALA A 101 -9.88 -4.45 -8.52
C ALA A 101 -8.70 -5.42 -8.49
N VAL A 102 -7.74 -5.21 -7.59
CA VAL A 102 -6.60 -6.10 -7.41
C VAL A 102 -7.06 -7.48 -6.94
N GLU A 103 -7.98 -7.52 -5.97
CA GLU A 103 -8.52 -8.78 -5.47
C GLU A 103 -9.22 -9.57 -6.56
N GLN A 104 -9.96 -8.90 -7.43
CA GLN A 104 -10.58 -9.56 -8.58
C GLN A 104 -9.55 -10.09 -9.56
N ALA A 105 -8.48 -9.35 -9.80
CA ALA A 105 -7.43 -9.76 -10.73
C ALA A 105 -6.58 -10.92 -10.20
N ARG A 106 -6.51 -11.06 -8.89
CA ARG A 106 -5.80 -12.19 -8.25
C ARG A 106 -6.48 -13.52 -8.51
N GLY A 107 -7.72 -13.45 -8.61
CA GLY A 107 -8.44 -14.61 -8.63
C GLY A 107 -9.31 -15.21 -9.12
#